data_d4d16b2435c14b570cf9d4d660e38b09
#
_entry.id   d4d16b2435c14b570cf9d4d660e38b09
#
_cell.length_a   1.000
_cell.length_b   1.000
_cell.length_c   1.000
_cell.angle_alpha   90.00
_cell.angle_beta   90.00
_cell.angle_gamma   90.00
#
_symmetry.space_group_name_H-M   'P 1'
#
loop_
_entity.id
_entity.type
_entity.pdbx_description
1 polymer ?
#
loop_
_entity_poly.entity_id
_entity_poly.type
_entity_poly.pdbx_seq_one_letter_code
_entity_poly.pdbx_strand_id
1 'polypeptide(L)'
;MANSILLKTSRFSVERVEYTTAAGEPHQREVIRHPGAATIIPMVDDTHICLIKNFRASVSQTLLELPAGTIDPPEPPEVTARRELTEETGYEASEIRLLHRFYLSPGILDERMHVYLATGLTAGPAAREPGELIENVILPFTEALTLIDDGTIEDAKTIAGLLMYERHRLRR
;
A
#
# COMPACT_ATOMS: atom_id res chain seq x y z
N MET A 1 -12.52 -5.32 -29.05
CA MET A 1 -12.10 -3.93 -28.75
C MET A 1 -10.62 -3.97 -28.46
N ALA A 2 -9.80 -3.25 -29.17
CA ALA A 2 -8.34 -3.32 -29.02
C ALA A 2 -7.87 -2.18 -28.10
N ASN A 3 -7.33 -2.55 -26.93
CA ASN A 3 -6.60 -1.59 -26.10
C ASN A 3 -5.29 -1.21 -26.78
N SER A 4 -4.95 0.07 -26.82
CA SER A 4 -3.67 0.56 -27.33
C SER A 4 -2.81 1.09 -26.19
N ILE A 5 -1.56 0.61 -26.11
CA ILE A 5 -0.58 1.11 -25.15
C ILE A 5 -0.07 2.46 -25.63
N LEU A 6 -0.24 3.50 -24.81
CA LEU A 6 0.25 4.85 -25.07
C LEU A 6 1.64 5.10 -24.47
N LEU A 7 1.90 4.51 -23.29
CA LEU A 7 3.18 4.59 -22.60
C LEU A 7 3.41 3.28 -21.84
N LYS A 8 4.65 2.80 -21.85
CA LYS A 8 5.05 1.67 -20.99
C LYS A 8 6.33 2.03 -20.25
N THR A 9 6.31 1.83 -18.93
CA THR A 9 7.45 1.98 -18.03
C THR A 9 7.77 0.64 -17.35
N SER A 10 8.76 0.61 -16.47
CA SER A 10 9.04 -0.56 -15.63
C SER A 10 7.98 -0.79 -14.53
N ARG A 11 7.24 0.25 -14.12
CA ARG A 11 6.30 0.19 -12.99
C ARG A 11 4.83 0.13 -13.42
N PHE A 12 4.47 0.78 -14.53
CA PHE A 12 3.08 0.87 -14.99
C PHE A 12 3.01 1.07 -16.51
N SER A 13 1.82 0.88 -17.09
CA SER A 13 1.54 1.33 -18.45
C SER A 13 0.33 2.28 -18.48
N VAL A 14 0.28 3.13 -19.51
CA VAL A 14 -0.91 3.92 -19.83
C VAL A 14 -1.52 3.34 -21.08
N GLU A 15 -2.78 2.95 -20.99
CA GLU A 15 -3.53 2.35 -22.08
C GLU A 15 -4.74 3.19 -22.43
N ARG A 16 -5.07 3.30 -23.72
CA ARG A 16 -6.37 3.73 -24.18
C ARG A 16 -7.30 2.53 -24.24
N VAL A 17 -8.35 2.59 -23.43
CA VAL A 17 -9.37 1.55 -23.32
C VAL A 17 -10.65 2.01 -23.99
N GLU A 18 -11.17 1.19 -24.89
CA GLU A 18 -12.48 1.39 -25.50
C GLU A 18 -13.54 0.64 -24.69
N TYR A 19 -14.65 1.30 -24.41
CA TYR A 19 -15.78 0.69 -23.73
C TYR A 19 -17.10 1.24 -24.29
N THR A 20 -18.17 0.49 -24.07
CA THR A 20 -19.51 0.91 -24.48
C THR A 20 -20.31 1.31 -23.25
N THR A 21 -20.92 2.48 -23.29
CA THR A 21 -21.80 2.95 -22.21
C THR A 21 -23.08 2.12 -22.12
N ALA A 22 -23.83 2.31 -21.04
CA ALA A 22 -25.15 1.68 -20.88
C ALA A 22 -26.14 2.10 -21.98
N ALA A 23 -25.94 3.27 -22.63
CA ALA A 23 -26.72 3.74 -23.76
C ALA A 23 -26.28 3.16 -25.11
N GLY A 24 -25.25 2.29 -25.14
CA GLY A 24 -24.75 1.68 -26.37
C GLY A 24 -23.75 2.54 -27.14
N GLU A 25 -23.33 3.67 -26.59
CA GLU A 25 -22.39 4.59 -27.23
C GLU A 25 -20.93 4.17 -26.99
N PRO A 26 -20.06 4.20 -28.02
CA PRO A 26 -18.65 3.91 -27.85
C PRO A 26 -17.92 5.09 -27.18
N HIS A 27 -17.10 4.78 -26.19
CA HIS A 27 -16.28 5.74 -25.49
C HIS A 27 -14.84 5.24 -25.37
N GLN A 28 -13.91 6.16 -25.15
CA GLN A 28 -12.51 5.88 -24.91
C GLN A 28 -12.06 6.56 -23.60
N ARG A 29 -11.12 5.92 -22.91
CA ARG A 29 -10.51 6.47 -21.70
C ARG A 29 -9.06 6.02 -21.58
N GLU A 30 -8.20 6.92 -21.13
CA GLU A 30 -6.85 6.57 -20.72
C GLU A 30 -6.90 6.01 -19.29
N VAL A 31 -6.25 4.84 -19.12
CA VAL A 31 -6.19 4.11 -17.85
C VAL A 31 -4.74 3.75 -17.55
N ILE A 32 -4.32 3.98 -16.32
CA ILE A 32 -3.03 3.52 -15.81
C ILE A 32 -3.21 2.08 -15.33
N ARG A 33 -2.41 1.15 -15.91
CA ARG A 33 -2.34 -0.25 -15.51
C ARG A 33 -1.19 -0.44 -14.54
N HIS A 34 -1.50 -1.01 -13.39
CA HIS A 34 -0.56 -1.27 -12.32
C HIS A 34 -0.70 -2.72 -11.82
N PRO A 35 0.38 -3.45 -11.50
CA PRO A 35 0.29 -4.84 -11.04
C PRO A 35 -0.44 -5.01 -9.70
N GLY A 36 -0.67 -3.93 -8.99
CA GLY A 36 -1.17 -3.90 -7.62
C GLY A 36 -0.04 -3.74 -6.61
N ALA A 37 -0.42 -3.59 -5.35
CA ALA A 37 0.53 -3.45 -4.25
C ALA A 37 0.03 -4.14 -2.98
N ALA A 38 0.96 -4.47 -2.08
CA ALA A 38 0.67 -4.93 -0.74
C ALA A 38 1.11 -3.87 0.27
N THR A 39 0.26 -3.56 1.24
CA THR A 39 0.60 -2.73 2.40
C THR A 39 0.41 -3.52 3.68
N ILE A 40 1.24 -3.26 4.66
CA ILE A 40 1.31 -4.04 5.88
C ILE A 40 0.99 -3.17 7.09
N ILE A 41 0.21 -3.69 8.02
CA ILE A 41 -0.04 -3.13 9.35
C ILE A 41 0.82 -3.93 10.32
N PRO A 42 2.04 -3.47 10.65
CA PRO A 42 2.99 -4.21 11.47
C PRO A 42 2.77 -3.87 12.94
N MET A 43 2.02 -4.72 13.65
CA MET A 43 1.84 -4.58 15.10
C MET A 43 3.06 -5.15 15.82
N VAL A 44 3.88 -4.25 16.41
CA VAL A 44 5.08 -4.63 17.16
C VAL A 44 4.72 -5.39 18.43
N ASP A 45 3.64 -4.93 19.07
CA ASP A 45 2.97 -5.57 20.20
C ASP A 45 1.46 -5.29 20.13
N ASP A 46 0.71 -5.60 21.20
CA ASP A 46 -0.74 -5.40 21.23
C ASP A 46 -1.18 -3.93 21.13
N THR A 47 -0.25 -2.99 21.32
CA THR A 47 -0.53 -1.55 21.44
C THR A 47 0.27 -0.68 20.48
N HIS A 48 1.43 -1.12 19.99
CA HIS A 48 2.33 -0.33 19.14
C HIS A 48 2.36 -0.84 17.70
N ILE A 49 2.42 0.13 16.78
CA ILE A 49 2.57 -0.10 15.34
C ILE A 49 3.90 0.48 14.86
N CYS A 50 4.49 -0.17 13.84
CA CYS A 50 5.62 0.38 13.12
C CYS A 50 5.14 1.04 11.84
N LEU A 51 5.24 2.37 11.76
CA LEU A 51 5.12 3.14 10.53
C LEU A 51 6.52 3.43 9.96
N ILE A 52 6.57 3.95 8.76
CA ILE A 52 7.79 4.41 8.11
C ILE A 52 7.66 5.86 7.64
N LYS A 53 8.75 6.64 7.76
CA LYS A 53 8.89 7.88 6.99
C LYS A 53 9.52 7.51 5.65
N ASN A 54 8.86 7.87 4.55
CA ASN A 54 9.33 7.58 3.20
C ASN A 54 9.24 8.84 2.31
N PHE A 55 10.34 9.18 1.62
CA PHE A 55 10.33 10.29 0.67
C PHE A 55 9.61 9.90 -0.63
N ARG A 56 8.53 10.61 -0.96
CA ARG A 56 7.74 10.42 -2.18
C ARG A 56 8.04 11.50 -3.20
N ALA A 57 8.85 11.15 -4.21
CA ALA A 57 9.26 12.07 -5.27
C ALA A 57 8.08 12.70 -6.03
N SER A 58 6.96 11.97 -6.17
CA SER A 58 5.76 12.44 -6.87
C SER A 58 5.11 13.67 -6.23
N VAL A 59 5.25 13.84 -4.91
CA VAL A 59 4.74 14.97 -4.15
C VAL A 59 5.86 15.80 -3.52
N SER A 60 7.14 15.36 -3.68
CA SER A 60 8.34 16.00 -3.13
C SER A 60 8.29 16.18 -1.60
N GLN A 61 7.71 15.20 -0.91
CA GLN A 61 7.54 15.22 0.55
C GLN A 61 7.93 13.89 1.18
N THR A 62 8.33 13.94 2.45
CA THR A 62 8.46 12.74 3.29
C THR A 62 7.14 12.51 4.00
N LEU A 63 6.50 11.39 3.71
CA LEU A 63 5.21 11.01 4.28
C LEU A 63 5.41 9.97 5.39
N LEU A 64 4.51 9.98 6.36
CA LEU A 64 4.40 8.94 7.38
C LEU A 64 3.41 7.88 6.88
N GLU A 65 3.90 6.65 6.66
CA GLU A 65 3.17 5.64 5.92
C GLU A 65 3.23 4.25 6.58
N LEU A 66 2.27 3.40 6.21
CA LEU A 66 2.43 1.95 6.36
C LEU A 66 3.46 1.44 5.35
N PRO A 67 4.35 0.49 5.72
CA PRO A 67 5.22 -0.18 4.76
C PRO A 67 4.40 -0.81 3.63
N ALA A 68 4.90 -0.68 2.40
CA ALA A 68 4.18 -1.14 1.22
C ALA A 68 5.04 -1.19 -0.02
N GLY A 69 4.82 -2.21 -0.86
CA GLY A 69 5.47 -2.28 -2.15
C GLY A 69 4.62 -2.89 -3.25
N THR A 70 5.13 -2.72 -4.46
CA THR A 70 4.50 -3.21 -5.69
C THR A 70 4.62 -4.73 -5.77
N ILE A 71 3.56 -5.38 -6.23
CA ILE A 71 3.56 -6.81 -6.52
C ILE A 71 4.38 -7.05 -7.78
N ASP A 72 5.37 -7.95 -7.70
CA ASP A 72 6.17 -8.39 -8.84
C ASP A 72 5.58 -9.69 -9.42
N PRO A 73 4.75 -9.63 -10.48
CA PRO A 73 4.17 -10.85 -11.03
C PRO A 73 5.26 -11.85 -11.51
N PRO A 74 5.11 -13.16 -11.22
CA PRO A 74 3.88 -13.82 -10.75
C PRO A 74 3.76 -14.01 -9.22
N GLU A 75 4.46 -13.23 -8.40
CA GLU A 75 4.43 -13.45 -6.95
C GLU A 75 3.03 -13.18 -6.34
N PRO A 76 2.59 -14.01 -5.36
CA PRO A 76 1.36 -13.74 -4.64
C PRO A 76 1.48 -12.48 -3.75
N PRO A 77 0.40 -11.70 -3.55
CA PRO A 77 0.44 -10.48 -2.71
C PRO A 77 0.93 -10.69 -1.27
N GLU A 78 0.74 -11.89 -0.69
CA GLU A 78 1.25 -12.20 0.64
C GLU A 78 2.78 -12.30 0.67
N VAL A 79 3.38 -12.82 -0.41
CA VAL A 79 4.84 -12.91 -0.55
C VAL A 79 5.43 -11.50 -0.62
N THR A 80 4.83 -10.63 -1.44
CA THR A 80 5.19 -9.19 -1.49
C THR A 80 5.08 -8.57 -0.08
N ALA A 81 3.99 -8.80 0.64
CA ALA A 81 3.81 -8.23 1.97
C ALA A 81 4.89 -8.66 2.97
N ARG A 82 5.32 -9.92 2.94
CA ARG A 82 6.41 -10.42 3.80
C ARG A 82 7.75 -9.83 3.41
N ARG A 83 8.05 -9.76 2.12
CA ARG A 83 9.28 -9.19 1.58
C ARG A 83 9.40 -7.72 1.96
N GLU A 84 8.39 -6.90 1.65
CA GLU A 84 8.38 -5.47 1.94
C GLU A 84 8.44 -5.15 3.44
N LEU A 85 7.76 -5.94 4.29
CA LEU A 85 7.88 -5.80 5.73
C LEU A 85 9.34 -5.92 6.18
N THR A 86 10.05 -6.93 5.68
CA THR A 86 11.44 -7.18 6.05
C THR A 86 12.38 -6.14 5.44
N GLU A 87 12.22 -5.81 4.15
CA GLU A 87 13.08 -4.87 3.43
C GLU A 87 12.99 -3.46 4.01
N GLU A 88 11.79 -2.94 4.19
CA GLU A 88 11.58 -1.56 4.64
C GLU A 88 11.80 -1.39 6.16
N THR A 89 11.35 -2.36 6.97
CA THR A 89 11.32 -2.21 8.44
C THR A 89 12.34 -3.06 9.20
N GLY A 90 12.83 -4.15 8.60
CA GLY A 90 13.65 -5.14 9.28
C GLY A 90 12.86 -6.12 10.15
N TYR A 91 11.52 -6.04 10.17
CA TYR A 91 10.71 -6.99 10.92
C TYR A 91 10.34 -8.22 10.07
N GLU A 92 10.37 -9.40 10.72
CA GLU A 92 9.75 -10.62 10.24
C GLU A 92 8.52 -10.94 11.06
N ALA A 93 7.42 -11.36 10.43
CA ALA A 93 6.17 -11.68 11.09
C ALA A 93 5.96 -13.21 11.20
N SER A 94 5.65 -13.71 12.40
CA SER A 94 5.22 -15.10 12.57
C SER A 94 3.83 -15.33 11.96
N GLU A 95 2.95 -14.34 12.02
CA GLU A 95 1.63 -14.35 11.41
C GLU A 95 1.45 -13.17 10.48
N ILE A 96 0.97 -13.44 9.26
CA ILE A 96 0.52 -12.43 8.32
C ILE A 96 -0.82 -12.87 7.73
N ARG A 97 -1.80 -11.98 7.71
CA ARG A 97 -3.12 -12.31 7.17
C ARG A 97 -3.72 -11.14 6.41
N LEU A 98 -4.37 -11.46 5.31
CA LEU A 98 -5.10 -10.48 4.54
C LEU A 98 -6.25 -9.91 5.38
N LEU A 99 -6.27 -8.58 5.54
CA LEU A 99 -7.33 -7.87 6.24
C LEU A 99 -8.37 -7.33 5.27
N HIS A 100 -7.92 -6.69 4.17
CA HIS A 100 -8.83 -6.09 3.18
C HIS A 100 -8.18 -5.89 1.81
N ARG A 101 -9.00 -5.50 0.82
CA ARG A 101 -8.56 -5.09 -0.53
C ARG A 101 -9.39 -3.89 -0.97
N PHE A 102 -8.76 -2.93 -1.67
CA PHE A 102 -9.45 -1.79 -2.27
C PHE A 102 -8.68 -1.27 -3.48
N TYR A 103 -9.30 -0.40 -4.27
CA TYR A 103 -8.64 0.34 -5.34
C TYR A 103 -8.29 1.73 -4.84
N LEU A 104 -7.08 2.22 -5.16
CA LEU A 104 -6.63 3.55 -4.73
C LEU A 104 -7.34 4.68 -5.47
N SER A 105 -7.41 4.60 -6.79
CA SER A 105 -8.02 5.65 -7.61
C SER A 105 -8.68 5.08 -8.88
N PRO A 106 -9.78 4.32 -8.76
CA PRO A 106 -10.35 3.54 -9.85
C PRO A 106 -10.95 4.38 -11.00
N GLY A 107 -10.97 5.70 -10.85
CA GLY A 107 -11.33 6.63 -11.93
C GLY A 107 -10.28 6.76 -13.03
N ILE A 108 -9.00 6.45 -12.71
CA ILE A 108 -7.87 6.62 -13.63
C ILE A 108 -6.87 5.46 -13.53
N LEU A 109 -6.78 4.77 -12.41
CA LEU A 109 -5.74 3.79 -12.06
C LEU A 109 -6.41 2.49 -11.61
N ASP A 110 -5.96 1.35 -12.10
CA ASP A 110 -6.47 0.04 -11.68
C ASP A 110 -5.65 -0.61 -10.56
N GLU A 111 -4.80 0.14 -9.89
CA GLU A 111 -4.02 -0.36 -8.76
C GLU A 111 -4.91 -0.89 -7.65
N ARG A 112 -4.77 -2.17 -7.39
CA ARG A 112 -5.43 -2.87 -6.29
C ARG A 112 -4.49 -3.01 -5.11
N MET A 113 -4.86 -2.40 -3.99
CA MET A 113 -4.14 -2.49 -2.74
C MET A 113 -4.60 -3.70 -1.93
N HIS A 114 -3.65 -4.50 -1.44
CA HIS A 114 -3.88 -5.62 -0.53
C HIS A 114 -3.35 -5.25 0.85
N VAL A 115 -4.25 -5.14 1.83
CA VAL A 115 -3.88 -4.76 3.21
C VAL A 115 -3.69 -6.00 4.06
N TYR A 116 -2.51 -6.18 4.60
CA TYR A 116 -2.16 -7.28 5.48
C TYR A 116 -1.93 -6.80 6.92
N LEU A 117 -2.39 -7.59 7.88
CA LEU A 117 -2.00 -7.46 9.27
C LEU A 117 -0.85 -8.41 9.55
N ALA A 118 0.23 -7.89 10.12
CA ALA A 118 1.38 -8.64 10.58
C ALA A 118 1.50 -8.58 12.10
N THR A 119 1.65 -9.74 12.74
CA THR A 119 1.79 -9.88 14.20
C THR A 119 2.87 -10.88 14.55
N GLY A 120 3.29 -10.90 15.84
CA GLY A 120 4.40 -11.73 16.31
C GLY A 120 5.69 -11.33 15.62
N LEU A 121 5.98 -10.03 15.61
CA LEU A 121 7.14 -9.48 14.91
C LEU A 121 8.44 -9.79 15.65
N THR A 122 9.46 -10.17 14.88
CA THR A 122 10.84 -10.30 15.34
C THR A 122 11.69 -9.29 14.59
N ALA A 123 12.46 -8.50 15.33
CA ALA A 123 13.34 -7.49 14.72
C ALA A 123 14.59 -8.15 14.11
N GLY A 124 14.94 -7.71 12.92
CA GLY A 124 16.15 -8.06 12.19
C GLY A 124 16.71 -6.85 11.43
N PRO A 125 17.73 -7.04 10.60
CA PRO A 125 18.27 -5.98 9.76
C PRO A 125 17.30 -5.65 8.63
N ALA A 126 17.05 -4.37 8.39
CA ALA A 126 16.36 -3.92 7.18
C ALA A 126 17.25 -4.09 5.95
N ALA A 127 16.65 -4.40 4.80
CA ALA A 127 17.35 -4.61 3.52
C ALA A 127 16.79 -3.67 2.43
N ARG A 128 16.80 -2.37 2.74
CA ARG A 128 16.25 -1.31 1.90
C ARG A 128 16.92 -1.24 0.54
N GLU A 129 16.17 -0.88 -0.49
CA GLU A 129 16.71 -0.69 -1.82
C GLU A 129 17.66 0.53 -1.87
N PRO A 130 18.68 0.52 -2.76
CA PRO A 130 19.56 1.66 -2.95
C PRO A 130 18.77 2.92 -3.33
N GLY A 131 18.88 3.96 -2.51
CA GLY A 131 18.19 5.25 -2.72
C GLY A 131 16.89 5.41 -1.93
N GLU A 132 16.44 4.39 -1.22
CA GLU A 132 15.32 4.53 -0.27
C GLU A 132 15.79 5.19 1.02
N LEU A 133 15.17 6.34 1.33
CA LEU A 133 15.36 7.05 2.58
C LEU A 133 14.20 6.75 3.52
N ILE A 134 14.25 5.58 4.14
CA ILE A 134 13.21 5.08 5.03
C ILE A 134 13.71 5.11 6.49
N GLU A 135 12.86 5.59 7.40
CA GLU A 135 13.06 5.60 8.85
C GLU A 135 11.85 4.94 9.53
N ASN A 136 12.10 3.97 10.41
CA ASN A 136 11.04 3.34 11.20
C ASN A 136 10.55 4.31 12.29
N VAL A 137 9.24 4.39 12.47
CA VAL A 137 8.57 5.15 13.52
C VAL A 137 7.65 4.21 14.29
N ILE A 138 8.05 3.84 15.51
CA ILE A 138 7.25 2.99 16.39
C ILE A 138 6.50 3.90 17.35
N LEU A 139 5.17 3.79 17.35
CA LEU A 139 4.29 4.61 18.19
C LEU A 139 3.05 3.81 18.63
N PRO A 140 2.34 4.27 19.68
CA PRO A 140 1.06 3.71 20.05
C PRO A 140 0.06 3.76 18.88
N PHE A 141 -0.68 2.67 18.65
CA PHE A 141 -1.66 2.62 17.57
C PHE A 141 -2.73 3.74 17.69
N THR A 142 -3.11 4.09 18.90
CA THR A 142 -4.04 5.21 19.17
C THR A 142 -3.47 6.56 18.75
N GLU A 143 -2.15 6.75 18.89
CA GLU A 143 -1.48 7.95 18.39
C GLU A 143 -1.47 7.99 16.87
N ALA A 144 -1.25 6.86 16.19
CA ALA A 144 -1.36 6.78 14.73
C ALA A 144 -2.75 7.23 14.21
N LEU A 145 -3.81 6.93 14.93
CA LEU A 145 -5.16 7.43 14.59
C LEU A 145 -5.28 8.95 14.78
N THR A 146 -4.70 9.50 15.86
CA THR A 146 -4.69 10.96 16.08
C THR A 146 -3.94 11.70 14.97
N LEU A 147 -2.84 11.11 14.46
CA LEU A 147 -2.08 11.67 13.34
C LEU A 147 -2.84 11.67 11.99
N ILE A 148 -3.92 10.90 11.88
CA ILE A 148 -4.87 11.04 10.76
C ILE A 148 -5.75 12.27 10.97
N ASP A 149 -6.26 12.46 12.19
CA ASP A 149 -7.21 13.54 12.50
C ASP A 149 -6.56 14.94 12.38
N ASP A 150 -5.28 15.06 12.70
CA ASP A 150 -4.52 16.31 12.63
C ASP A 150 -3.85 16.56 11.26
N GLY A 151 -3.99 15.61 10.32
CA GLY A 151 -3.45 15.71 8.96
C GLY A 151 -1.95 15.41 8.83
N THR A 152 -1.30 14.88 9.84
CA THR A 152 0.11 14.44 9.75
C THR A 152 0.25 13.20 8.85
N ILE A 153 -0.73 12.29 8.90
CA ILE A 153 -0.82 11.16 7.97
C ILE A 153 -1.75 11.55 6.82
N GLU A 154 -1.18 11.77 5.63
CA GLU A 154 -1.89 12.18 4.42
C GLU A 154 -1.99 11.05 3.37
N ASP A 155 -1.25 9.95 3.56
CA ASP A 155 -1.23 8.84 2.61
C ASP A 155 -2.51 8.00 2.69
N ALA A 156 -3.21 7.89 1.56
CA ALA A 156 -4.54 7.24 1.48
C ALA A 156 -4.53 5.76 1.90
N LYS A 157 -3.50 4.98 1.50
CA LYS A 157 -3.41 3.55 1.88
C LYS A 157 -3.20 3.39 3.39
N THR A 158 -2.44 4.31 3.99
CA THR A 158 -2.16 4.33 5.43
C THR A 158 -3.42 4.69 6.21
N ILE A 159 -4.11 5.77 5.83
CA ILE A 159 -5.40 6.16 6.44
C ILE A 159 -6.39 5.01 6.37
N ALA A 160 -6.60 4.45 5.17
CA ALA A 160 -7.54 3.34 4.98
C ALA A 160 -7.14 2.10 5.80
N GLY A 161 -5.86 1.73 5.80
CA GLY A 161 -5.33 0.58 6.54
C GLY A 161 -5.55 0.70 8.04
N LEU A 162 -5.17 1.83 8.63
CA LEU A 162 -5.32 2.11 10.07
C LEU A 162 -6.79 2.09 10.50
N LEU A 163 -7.68 2.77 9.76
CA LEU A 163 -9.11 2.80 10.07
C LEU A 163 -9.79 1.43 9.90
N MET A 164 -9.38 0.64 8.90
CA MET A 164 -9.87 -0.74 8.73
C MET A 164 -9.42 -1.64 9.87
N TYR A 165 -8.18 -1.50 10.34
CA TYR A 165 -7.68 -2.26 11.47
C TYR A 165 -8.39 -1.87 12.76
N GLU A 166 -8.61 -0.58 13.02
CA GLU A 166 -9.39 -0.12 14.18
C GLU A 166 -10.80 -0.73 14.18
N ARG A 167 -11.52 -0.68 13.06
CA ARG A 167 -12.82 -1.33 12.94
C ARG A 167 -12.78 -2.85 13.16
N HIS A 168 -11.67 -3.49 12.80
CA HIS A 168 -11.47 -4.92 13.03
C HIS A 168 -11.26 -5.21 14.52
N ARG A 169 -10.48 -4.38 15.24
CA ARG A 169 -10.26 -4.50 16.69
C ARG A 169 -11.56 -4.35 17.48
N LEU A 170 -12.38 -3.37 17.14
CA LEU A 170 -13.65 -3.08 17.81
C LEU A 170 -14.73 -4.18 17.65
N ARG A 171 -14.52 -5.16 16.74
CA ARG A 171 -15.46 -6.27 16.52
C ARG A 171 -15.07 -7.57 17.23
N ARG A 172 -13.93 -7.57 17.90
CA ARG A 172 -13.44 -8.69 18.71
C ARG A 172 -13.77 -8.48 20.18
#